data_960cd4b3a350c68c7112c21faede485e
#
_entry.id   960cd4b3a350c68c7112c21faede485e
#
_cell.length_a   1.000
_cell.length_b   1.000
_cell.length_c   1.000
_cell.angle_alpha   90.00
_cell.angle_beta   90.00
_cell.angle_gamma   90.00
#
_symmetry.space_group_name_H-M   'P 1'
#
loop_
_entity.id
_entity.type
_entity.pdbx_description
1 polymer ?
#
loop_
_entity_poly.entity_id
_entity_poly.type
_entity_poly.pdbx_seq_one_letter_code
_entity_poly.pdbx_strand_id
1 'polypeptide(L)'
;FKGPEKVDFMNLVEAETFHDHGTDILHLPPESQHPRDGFALTDQGCDLVGALDQANYCVICHDRGKDTCSRGIRDKQSGAFASNELNIPQAGCPLEEKISEMHKAKADGHAVAALAIIAIDNPMTAATGHRICNDCMKACIYQKQEPVDIPQVETRTLKDILELPWGFEIYSLLTRWNPLNIHRPLPKPDTGYKVLVVGQGPSGFSLAHHLMNEGHTIVAIDGAKIEPLDPD
;
A
#
# COMPACT_ATOMS: atom_id res chain seq x y z
N PHE A 1 23.58 -19.47 -6.56
CA PHE A 1 22.53 -18.62 -5.99
C PHE A 1 22.86 -18.34 -4.53
N LYS A 2 23.18 -17.11 -4.18
CA LYS A 2 23.37 -16.68 -2.79
C LYS A 2 22.01 -16.16 -2.32
N GLY A 3 21.43 -16.80 -1.32
CA GLY A 3 20.19 -16.32 -0.74
C GLY A 3 20.39 -14.97 -0.04
N PRO A 4 19.31 -14.21 0.18
CA PRO A 4 19.39 -12.93 0.86
C PRO A 4 19.93 -13.08 2.28
N GLU A 5 20.71 -12.10 2.73
CA GLU A 5 21.24 -12.03 4.07
C GLU A 5 20.14 -11.77 5.09
N LYS A 6 20.34 -12.19 6.33
CA LYS A 6 19.37 -11.88 7.39
C LYS A 6 19.39 -10.38 7.68
N VAL A 7 18.20 -9.82 7.88
CA VAL A 7 18.05 -8.43 8.35
C VAL A 7 18.68 -8.29 9.73
N ASP A 8 19.56 -7.31 9.90
CA ASP A 8 20.03 -6.88 11.21
C ASP A 8 19.05 -5.81 11.75
N PHE A 9 18.13 -6.24 12.60
CA PHE A 9 17.12 -5.38 13.19
C PHE A 9 17.68 -4.30 14.13
N MET A 10 18.94 -4.43 14.54
CA MET A 10 19.61 -3.43 15.41
C MET A 10 20.29 -2.33 14.60
N ASN A 11 20.50 -2.55 13.29
CA ASN A 11 21.18 -1.63 12.38
C ASN A 11 20.38 -1.40 11.09
N LEU A 12 19.07 -1.09 11.23
CA LEU A 12 18.19 -0.85 10.09
C LEU A 12 18.40 0.50 9.43
N VAL A 13 19.03 1.44 10.11
CA VAL A 13 19.23 2.81 9.62
C VAL A 13 20.72 3.14 9.72
N GLU A 14 21.33 3.45 8.61
CA GLU A 14 22.63 4.14 8.59
C GLU A 14 22.39 5.59 9.00
N ALA A 15 22.85 5.95 10.19
CA ALA A 15 22.76 7.31 10.66
C ALA A 15 24.05 7.69 11.36
N GLU A 16 24.56 8.90 11.08
CA GLU A 16 25.65 9.52 11.81
C GLU A 16 25.09 10.36 12.93
N THR A 17 25.66 10.24 14.13
CA THR A 17 25.29 11.08 15.28
C THR A 17 26.12 12.35 15.26
N PHE A 18 25.43 13.47 15.17
CA PHE A 18 26.03 14.79 15.30
C PHE A 18 25.62 15.42 16.61
N HIS A 19 26.60 15.94 17.36
CA HIS A 19 26.35 16.56 18.68
C HIS A 19 26.30 18.07 18.51
N ASP A 20 25.14 18.68 18.69
CA ASP A 20 24.96 20.11 18.60
C ASP A 20 24.21 20.65 19.83
N HIS A 21 24.79 21.66 20.48
CA HIS A 21 24.24 22.33 21.68
C HIS A 21 23.69 21.40 22.78
N GLY A 22 24.35 20.25 23.00
CA GLY A 22 23.97 19.27 24.03
C GLY A 22 22.85 18.33 23.60
N THR A 23 22.52 18.31 22.33
CA THR A 23 21.52 17.41 21.75
C THR A 23 22.16 16.54 20.67
N ASP A 24 21.87 15.26 20.69
CA ASP A 24 22.26 14.32 19.63
C ASP A 24 21.27 14.43 18.47
N ILE A 25 21.79 14.80 17.30
CA ILE A 25 21.03 14.89 16.07
C ILE A 25 21.51 13.75 15.15
N LEU A 26 20.56 12.95 14.67
CA LEU A 26 20.85 11.91 13.69
C LEU A 26 20.76 12.47 12.29
N HIS A 27 21.83 12.30 11.52
CA HIS A 27 21.89 12.66 10.11
C HIS A 27 22.07 11.42 9.26
N LEU A 28 21.44 11.40 8.10
CA LEU A 28 21.80 10.42 7.07
C LEU A 28 23.17 10.81 6.50
N PRO A 29 24.02 9.81 6.14
CA PRO A 29 25.25 10.06 5.39
C PRO A 29 24.94 10.90 4.15
N PRO A 30 25.83 11.85 3.75
CA PRO A 30 25.58 12.73 2.62
C PRO A 30 25.21 12.03 1.32
N GLU A 31 25.79 10.85 1.06
CA GLU A 31 25.52 10.01 -0.10
C GLU A 31 24.12 9.38 -0.10
N SER A 32 23.52 9.26 1.08
CA SER A 32 22.15 8.73 1.28
C SER A 32 21.08 9.83 1.32
N GLN A 33 21.49 11.10 1.22
CA GLN A 33 20.58 12.23 1.23
C GLN A 33 20.00 12.47 -0.17
N HIS A 34 18.68 12.50 -0.25
CA HIS A 34 17.96 12.88 -1.47
C HIS A 34 17.31 14.25 -1.30
N PRO A 35 17.97 15.34 -1.72
CA PRO A 35 17.41 16.66 -1.61
C PRO A 35 16.13 16.76 -2.45
N ARG A 36 15.14 17.42 -1.89
CA ARG A 36 13.88 17.67 -2.60
C ARG A 36 14.12 18.78 -3.64
N ASP A 37 13.78 18.50 -4.89
CA ASP A 37 13.77 19.48 -5.98
C ASP A 37 12.33 19.88 -6.31
N GLY A 38 11.94 21.05 -5.83
CA GLY A 38 10.58 21.57 -6.02
C GLY A 38 9.49 20.59 -5.60
N PHE A 39 8.61 20.26 -6.52
CA PHE A 39 7.53 19.27 -6.34
C PHE A 39 7.87 17.88 -6.93
N ALA A 40 9.10 17.69 -7.40
CA ALA A 40 9.52 16.39 -7.90
C ALA A 40 9.44 15.32 -6.80
N LEU A 41 9.08 14.10 -7.19
CA LEU A 41 9.08 12.95 -6.28
C LEU A 41 10.52 12.56 -5.98
N THR A 42 10.89 12.52 -4.70
CA THR A 42 12.18 11.99 -4.25
C THR A 42 12.24 10.46 -4.35
N ASP A 43 11.09 9.82 -4.20
CA ASP A 43 10.91 8.38 -4.40
C ASP A 43 10.05 8.14 -5.64
N GLN A 44 10.66 7.62 -6.69
CA GLN A 44 9.98 7.33 -7.97
C GLN A 44 9.23 6.00 -7.93
N GLY A 45 9.45 5.19 -6.89
CA GLY A 45 8.96 3.82 -6.83
C GLY A 45 9.70 2.89 -7.79
N CYS A 46 9.35 1.60 -7.80
CA CYS A 46 9.93 0.65 -8.71
C CYS A 46 9.35 0.77 -10.13
N ASP A 47 10.13 0.32 -11.10
CA ASP A 47 9.66 0.16 -12.48
C ASP A 47 8.89 -1.16 -12.67
N LEU A 48 8.47 -1.43 -13.90
CA LEU A 48 7.73 -2.66 -14.23
C LEU A 48 8.59 -3.91 -13.99
N VAL A 49 9.88 -3.86 -14.32
CA VAL A 49 10.79 -5.01 -14.16
C VAL A 49 10.96 -5.33 -12.68
N GLY A 50 11.25 -4.32 -11.86
CA GLY A 50 11.37 -4.48 -10.40
C GLY A 50 10.09 -5.02 -9.77
N ALA A 51 8.91 -4.54 -10.18
CA ALA A 51 7.64 -5.06 -9.67
C ALA A 51 7.38 -6.51 -10.10
N LEU A 52 7.75 -6.88 -11.33
CA LEU A 52 7.62 -8.27 -11.79
C LEU A 52 8.62 -9.20 -11.07
N ASP A 53 9.84 -8.74 -10.79
CA ASP A 53 10.81 -9.48 -10.00
C ASP A 53 10.28 -9.76 -8.59
N GLN A 54 9.68 -8.76 -7.93
CA GLN A 54 9.06 -8.92 -6.62
C GLN A 54 7.84 -9.86 -6.66
N ALA A 55 6.99 -9.74 -7.67
CA ALA A 55 5.83 -10.61 -7.85
C ALA A 55 6.24 -12.07 -8.09
N ASN A 56 7.31 -12.30 -8.85
CA ASN A 56 7.87 -13.65 -9.08
C ASN A 56 8.68 -14.18 -7.90
N TYR A 57 9.27 -13.30 -7.10
CA TYR A 57 9.94 -13.67 -5.85
C TYR A 57 8.96 -14.15 -4.78
N CYS A 58 7.72 -13.71 -4.83
CA CYS A 58 6.64 -14.16 -3.96
C CYS A 58 6.38 -15.66 -4.16
N VAL A 59 6.35 -16.43 -3.06
CA VAL A 59 6.09 -17.88 -3.11
C VAL A 59 4.60 -18.24 -3.15
N ILE A 60 3.73 -17.25 -3.32
CA ILE A 60 2.27 -17.43 -3.42
C ILE A 60 1.74 -18.28 -2.26
N CYS A 61 1.89 -17.77 -1.05
CA CYS A 61 1.63 -18.51 0.20
C CYS A 61 0.20 -19.01 0.33
N HIS A 62 -0.79 -18.32 -0.26
CA HIS A 62 -2.20 -18.74 -0.18
C HIS A 62 -2.47 -20.10 -0.82
N ASP A 63 -1.75 -20.47 -1.88
CA ASP A 63 -1.82 -21.80 -2.51
C ASP A 63 -1.42 -22.94 -1.54
N ARG A 64 -0.77 -22.58 -0.43
CA ARG A 64 -0.31 -23.51 0.62
C ARG A 64 -1.08 -23.36 1.93
N GLY A 65 -2.24 -22.73 1.90
CA GLY A 65 -3.08 -22.46 3.07
C GLY A 65 -2.45 -21.52 4.09
N LYS A 66 -1.47 -20.71 3.67
CA LYS A 66 -0.86 -19.64 4.45
C LYS A 66 -1.09 -18.34 3.72
N ASP A 67 -1.18 -17.26 4.44
CA ASP A 67 -1.38 -15.93 3.85
C ASP A 67 -0.89 -14.90 4.86
N THR A 68 0.38 -15.03 5.24
CA THR A 68 0.91 -14.31 6.39
C THR A 68 1.02 -12.80 6.14
N CYS A 69 1.32 -12.38 4.92
CA CYS A 69 1.37 -10.96 4.57
C CYS A 69 -0.01 -10.30 4.66
N SER A 70 -1.08 -11.03 4.36
CA SER A 70 -2.48 -10.58 4.51
C SER A 70 -2.97 -10.70 5.95
N ARG A 71 -2.84 -11.89 6.56
CA ARG A 71 -3.50 -12.28 7.82
C ARG A 71 -2.60 -12.34 9.04
N GLY A 72 -1.32 -12.03 8.87
CA GLY A 72 -0.32 -12.05 9.93
C GLY A 72 0.22 -13.43 10.26
N ILE A 73 1.26 -13.42 11.10
CA ILE A 73 1.89 -14.61 11.67
C ILE A 73 1.34 -14.80 13.07
N ARG A 74 0.74 -15.95 13.33
CA ARG A 74 0.17 -16.26 14.64
C ARG A 74 0.98 -17.32 15.37
N ASP A 75 1.15 -17.12 16.66
CA ASP A 75 1.66 -18.13 17.56
C ASP A 75 0.66 -19.29 17.66
N LYS A 76 1.17 -20.52 17.53
CA LYS A 76 0.32 -21.73 17.48
C LYS A 76 -0.34 -22.09 18.79
N GLN A 77 0.22 -21.64 19.93
CA GLN A 77 -0.28 -21.99 21.24
C GLN A 77 -1.29 -20.96 21.76
N SER A 78 -0.95 -19.68 21.65
CA SER A 78 -1.79 -18.60 22.15
C SER A 78 -2.81 -18.08 21.15
N GLY A 79 -2.59 -18.30 19.83
CA GLY A 79 -3.39 -17.71 18.76
C GLY A 79 -3.15 -16.20 18.55
N ALA A 80 -2.35 -15.57 19.41
CA ALA A 80 -1.97 -14.16 19.27
C ALA A 80 -1.02 -13.94 18.08
N PHE A 81 -0.90 -12.70 17.62
CA PHE A 81 0.12 -12.37 16.63
C PHE A 81 1.51 -12.55 17.23
N ALA A 82 2.39 -13.18 16.46
CA ALA A 82 3.81 -13.23 16.78
C ALA A 82 4.40 -11.82 16.73
N SER A 83 5.46 -11.59 17.46
CA SER A 83 6.24 -10.35 17.40
C SER A 83 7.60 -10.59 16.74
N ASN A 84 8.12 -9.59 16.06
CA ASN A 84 9.48 -9.60 15.56
C ASN A 84 10.49 -9.26 16.68
N GLU A 85 11.77 -9.17 16.35
CA GLU A 85 12.85 -8.89 17.31
C GLU A 85 12.76 -7.49 17.95
N LEU A 86 12.07 -6.55 17.32
CA LEU A 86 11.76 -5.23 17.83
C LEU A 86 10.45 -5.19 18.64
N ASN A 87 9.88 -6.35 18.96
CA ASN A 87 8.60 -6.49 19.65
C ASN A 87 7.42 -5.86 18.91
N ILE A 88 7.49 -5.76 17.57
CA ILE A 88 6.42 -5.27 16.71
C ILE A 88 5.53 -6.46 16.33
N PRO A 89 4.20 -6.40 16.54
CA PRO A 89 3.29 -7.46 16.12
C PRO A 89 3.31 -7.68 14.60
N GLN A 90 3.41 -8.92 14.18
CA GLN A 90 3.38 -9.33 12.78
C GLN A 90 1.94 -9.59 12.33
N ALA A 91 1.12 -8.53 12.37
CA ALA A 91 -0.32 -8.63 12.15
C ALA A 91 -0.72 -8.75 10.67
N GLY A 92 0.20 -8.46 9.74
CA GLY A 92 -0.10 -8.46 8.31
C GLY A 92 -0.84 -7.20 7.86
N CYS A 93 -1.46 -7.29 6.69
CA CYS A 93 -2.19 -6.17 6.11
C CYS A 93 -3.42 -5.82 6.95
N PRO A 94 -3.59 -4.54 7.38
CA PRO A 94 -4.78 -4.13 8.14
C PRO A 94 -6.10 -4.29 7.37
N LEU A 95 -6.03 -4.33 6.04
CA LEU A 95 -7.18 -4.50 5.15
C LEU A 95 -7.40 -5.97 4.76
N GLU A 96 -6.52 -6.87 5.19
CA GLU A 96 -6.50 -8.28 4.74
C GLU A 96 -6.53 -8.43 3.21
N GLU A 97 -5.80 -7.55 2.51
CA GLU A 97 -5.71 -7.57 1.05
C GLU A 97 -5.25 -8.93 0.52
N LYS A 98 -5.74 -9.31 -0.64
CA LYS A 98 -5.41 -10.56 -1.33
C LYS A 98 -4.09 -10.42 -2.10
N ILE A 99 -3.02 -10.27 -1.32
CA ILE A 99 -1.69 -9.90 -1.80
C ILE A 99 -1.11 -10.95 -2.74
N SER A 100 -1.15 -12.22 -2.34
CA SER A 100 -0.57 -13.30 -3.15
C SER A 100 -1.32 -13.49 -4.46
N GLU A 101 -2.64 -13.31 -4.46
CA GLU A 101 -3.49 -13.38 -5.66
C GLU A 101 -3.16 -12.22 -6.60
N MET A 102 -2.97 -11.03 -6.07
CA MET A 102 -2.55 -9.86 -6.84
C MET A 102 -1.17 -10.09 -7.47
N HIS A 103 -0.19 -10.60 -6.71
CA HIS A 103 1.13 -10.94 -7.23
C HIS A 103 1.07 -11.98 -8.34
N LYS A 104 0.25 -13.02 -8.17
CA LYS A 104 0.03 -14.03 -9.20
C LYS A 104 -0.54 -13.41 -10.48
N ALA A 105 -1.61 -12.62 -10.37
CA ALA A 105 -2.20 -11.95 -11.51
C ALA A 105 -1.21 -10.99 -12.20
N LYS A 106 -0.38 -10.29 -11.42
CA LYS A 106 0.67 -9.40 -11.92
C LYS A 106 1.76 -10.17 -12.68
N ALA A 107 2.27 -11.26 -12.10
CA ALA A 107 3.30 -12.11 -12.71
C ALA A 107 2.80 -12.77 -14.01
N ASP A 108 1.52 -13.14 -14.05
CA ASP A 108 0.87 -13.72 -15.24
C ASP A 108 0.53 -12.66 -16.33
N GLY A 109 0.85 -11.38 -16.11
CA GLY A 109 0.63 -10.29 -17.07
C GLY A 109 -0.79 -9.73 -17.07
N HIS A 110 -1.61 -10.06 -16.08
CA HIS A 110 -3.01 -9.61 -15.97
C HIS A 110 -3.13 -8.32 -15.15
N ALA A 111 -2.56 -7.21 -15.65
CA ALA A 111 -2.45 -5.96 -14.90
C ALA A 111 -3.81 -5.41 -14.42
N VAL A 112 -4.86 -5.44 -15.26
CA VAL A 112 -6.20 -4.98 -14.87
C VAL A 112 -6.80 -5.87 -13.78
N ALA A 113 -6.60 -7.18 -13.86
CA ALA A 113 -7.07 -8.11 -12.83
C ALA A 113 -6.31 -7.90 -11.51
N ALA A 114 -4.99 -7.67 -11.57
CA ALA A 114 -4.20 -7.36 -10.39
C ALA A 114 -4.71 -6.09 -9.69
N LEU A 115 -4.99 -5.01 -10.43
CA LEU A 115 -5.58 -3.79 -9.86
C LEU A 115 -6.99 -4.03 -9.34
N ALA A 116 -7.80 -4.84 -10.02
CA ALA A 116 -9.15 -5.19 -9.54
C ALA A 116 -9.09 -5.92 -8.19
N ILE A 117 -8.10 -6.82 -8.00
CA ILE A 117 -7.89 -7.51 -6.72
C ILE A 117 -7.53 -6.50 -5.62
N ILE A 118 -6.60 -5.58 -5.87
CA ILE A 118 -6.23 -4.52 -4.91
C ILE A 118 -7.46 -3.69 -4.54
N ALA A 119 -8.22 -3.23 -5.54
CA ALA A 119 -9.34 -2.32 -5.35
C ALA A 119 -10.53 -2.92 -4.56
N ILE A 120 -10.57 -4.23 -4.32
CA ILE A 120 -11.58 -4.86 -3.45
C ILE A 120 -11.41 -4.35 -2.01
N ASP A 121 -10.19 -4.41 -1.50
CA ASP A 121 -9.87 -4.14 -0.10
C ASP A 121 -9.25 -2.74 0.07
N ASN A 122 -8.48 -2.27 -0.94
CA ASN A 122 -7.84 -0.94 -0.97
C ASN A 122 -8.24 -0.14 -2.22
N PRO A 123 -9.48 0.36 -2.30
CA PRO A 123 -9.92 1.16 -3.44
C PRO A 123 -9.17 2.50 -3.54
N MET A 124 -8.50 2.93 -2.47
CA MET A 124 -7.76 4.19 -2.39
C MET A 124 -6.25 4.03 -2.59
N THR A 125 -5.81 2.97 -3.27
CA THR A 125 -4.38 2.71 -3.51
C THR A 125 -3.63 3.86 -4.18
N ALA A 126 -4.29 4.70 -4.96
CA ALA A 126 -3.72 5.92 -5.54
C ALA A 126 -3.23 6.93 -4.48
N ALA A 127 -3.90 6.97 -3.34
CA ALA A 127 -3.59 7.89 -2.26
C ALA A 127 -2.75 7.25 -1.15
N THR A 128 -2.82 5.94 -0.97
CA THR A 128 -2.03 5.21 0.02
C THR A 128 -0.67 4.82 -0.54
N GLY A 129 -0.63 4.05 -1.61
CA GLY A 129 0.59 3.63 -2.29
C GLY A 129 1.63 3.02 -1.36
N HIS A 130 2.88 2.98 -1.80
CA HIS A 130 4.00 2.40 -1.06
C HIS A 130 4.56 3.28 0.08
N ARG A 131 3.96 4.45 0.33
CA ARG A 131 4.48 5.43 1.31
C ARG A 131 3.77 5.41 2.64
N ILE A 132 2.62 4.75 2.75
CA ILE A 132 1.78 4.87 3.94
C ILE A 132 2.01 3.71 4.90
N CYS A 133 2.11 2.48 4.42
CA CYS A 133 2.14 1.28 5.24
C CYS A 133 3.03 0.20 4.62
N ASN A 134 3.67 -0.58 5.48
CA ASN A 134 4.45 -1.77 5.10
C ASN A 134 4.24 -2.96 6.05
N ASP A 135 3.10 -3.02 6.74
CA ASP A 135 2.83 -4.08 7.72
C ASP A 135 2.76 -5.47 7.09
N CYS A 136 2.34 -5.56 5.84
CA CYS A 136 2.39 -6.79 5.05
C CYS A 136 3.83 -7.34 4.90
N MET A 137 4.82 -6.46 4.71
CA MET A 137 6.24 -6.85 4.62
C MET A 137 6.74 -7.41 5.95
N LYS A 138 6.32 -6.85 7.08
CA LYS A 138 6.69 -7.31 8.44
C LYS A 138 6.15 -8.71 8.74
N ALA A 139 5.09 -9.13 8.06
CA ALA A 139 4.51 -10.45 8.19
C ALA A 139 4.79 -11.36 6.98
N CYS A 140 5.57 -10.91 6.01
CA CYS A 140 6.01 -11.75 4.90
C CYS A 140 6.78 -12.97 5.43
N ILE A 141 6.64 -14.12 4.77
CA ILE A 141 7.42 -15.32 5.11
C ILE A 141 8.93 -15.06 5.08
N TYR A 142 9.37 -14.11 4.27
CA TYR A 142 10.76 -13.70 4.15
C TYR A 142 11.16 -12.53 5.07
N GLN A 143 10.31 -12.12 6.01
CA GLN A 143 10.52 -10.93 6.86
C GLN A 143 11.86 -10.92 7.64
N LYS A 144 12.48 -12.08 7.87
CA LYS A 144 13.80 -12.20 8.54
C LYS A 144 15.00 -12.07 7.58
N GLN A 145 14.74 -11.90 6.30
CA GLN A 145 15.74 -11.79 5.24
C GLN A 145 15.40 -10.54 4.42
N GLU A 146 14.91 -10.76 3.21
CA GLU A 146 14.45 -9.70 2.33
C GLU A 146 12.97 -9.95 2.04
N PRO A 147 12.05 -9.24 2.69
CA PRO A 147 10.62 -9.41 2.43
C PRO A 147 10.29 -8.96 1.00
N VAL A 148 9.25 -9.56 0.43
CA VAL A 148 8.71 -9.08 -0.85
C VAL A 148 8.26 -7.62 -0.66
N ASP A 149 8.68 -6.73 -1.55
CA ASP A 149 8.28 -5.31 -1.51
C ASP A 149 6.88 -5.12 -2.08
N ILE A 150 5.92 -5.57 -1.29
CA ILE A 150 4.49 -5.60 -1.64
C ILE A 150 3.96 -4.20 -1.97
N PRO A 151 4.23 -3.16 -1.16
CA PRO A 151 3.72 -1.82 -1.43
C PRO A 151 4.19 -1.25 -2.77
N GLN A 152 5.42 -1.55 -3.19
CA GLN A 152 5.93 -1.14 -4.50
C GLN A 152 5.22 -1.86 -5.64
N VAL A 153 4.93 -3.15 -5.48
CA VAL A 153 4.16 -3.91 -6.48
C VAL A 153 2.75 -3.34 -6.63
N GLU A 154 2.08 -2.99 -5.53
CA GLU A 154 0.76 -2.33 -5.56
C GLU A 154 0.80 -1.01 -6.33
N THR A 155 1.74 -0.13 -5.96
CA THR A 155 1.88 1.18 -6.61
C THR A 155 2.21 1.03 -8.10
N ARG A 156 3.10 0.10 -8.46
CA ARG A 156 3.43 -0.12 -9.87
C ARG A 156 2.24 -0.72 -10.63
N THR A 157 1.48 -1.59 -10.02
CA THR A 157 0.25 -2.15 -10.62
C THR A 157 -0.76 -1.05 -10.96
N LEU A 158 -0.95 -0.09 -10.07
CA LEU A 158 -1.76 1.09 -10.35
C LEU A 158 -1.19 1.91 -11.50
N LYS A 159 0.12 2.22 -11.47
CA LYS A 159 0.77 3.00 -12.54
C LYS A 159 0.65 2.34 -13.90
N ASP A 160 0.79 1.02 -13.99
CA ASP A 160 0.63 0.28 -15.25
C ASP A 160 -0.76 0.49 -15.87
N ILE A 161 -1.78 0.60 -15.04
CA ILE A 161 -3.15 0.87 -15.53
C ILE A 161 -3.32 2.33 -15.89
N LEU A 162 -2.80 3.26 -15.09
CA LEU A 162 -2.91 4.70 -15.38
C LEU A 162 -2.15 5.11 -16.65
N GLU A 163 -1.13 4.34 -17.05
CA GLU A 163 -0.40 4.52 -18.32
C GLU A 163 -1.19 4.03 -19.55
N LEU A 164 -2.27 3.26 -19.37
CA LEU A 164 -3.12 2.82 -20.48
C LEU A 164 -4.03 3.97 -20.96
N PRO A 165 -4.45 3.97 -22.24
CA PRO A 165 -5.61 4.74 -22.66
C PRO A 165 -6.80 4.39 -21.76
N TRP A 166 -7.52 5.39 -21.23
CA TRP A 166 -8.64 5.21 -20.30
C TRP A 166 -8.24 4.62 -18.93
N GLY A 167 -6.96 4.73 -18.56
CA GLY A 167 -6.45 4.16 -17.30
C GLY A 167 -7.13 4.74 -16.05
N PHE A 168 -7.38 6.04 -16.04
CA PHE A 168 -8.11 6.71 -14.96
C PHE A 168 -9.55 6.20 -14.87
N GLU A 169 -10.23 6.05 -15.99
CA GLU A 169 -11.60 5.54 -16.06
C GLU A 169 -11.67 4.08 -15.62
N ILE A 170 -10.71 3.25 -16.01
CA ILE A 170 -10.61 1.86 -15.56
C ILE A 170 -10.45 1.81 -14.05
N TYR A 171 -9.54 2.58 -13.48
CA TYR A 171 -9.35 2.63 -12.03
C TYR A 171 -10.60 3.14 -11.32
N SER A 172 -11.17 4.25 -11.78
CA SER A 172 -12.38 4.84 -11.21
C SER A 172 -13.57 3.86 -11.27
N LEU A 173 -13.68 3.10 -12.36
CA LEU A 173 -14.71 2.08 -12.47
C LEU A 173 -14.51 0.98 -11.44
N LEU A 174 -13.29 0.43 -11.30
CA LEU A 174 -12.98 -0.65 -10.36
C LEU A 174 -13.22 -0.26 -8.90
N THR A 175 -13.07 1.01 -8.55
CA THR A 175 -13.37 1.50 -7.19
C THR A 175 -14.87 1.60 -6.90
N ARG A 176 -15.71 1.64 -7.93
CA ARG A 176 -17.18 1.79 -7.80
C ARG A 176 -17.95 0.55 -8.19
N TRP A 177 -17.45 -0.15 -9.18
CA TRP A 177 -17.97 -1.45 -9.62
C TRP A 177 -16.78 -2.37 -9.89
N ASN A 178 -16.68 -3.42 -9.10
CA ASN A 178 -15.61 -4.38 -9.23
C ASN A 178 -16.21 -5.79 -9.38
N PRO A 179 -16.07 -6.42 -10.56
CA PRO A 179 -16.67 -7.73 -10.82
C PRO A 179 -16.11 -8.84 -9.92
N LEU A 180 -14.92 -8.64 -9.35
CA LEU A 180 -14.32 -9.59 -8.41
C LEU A 180 -14.84 -9.44 -6.98
N ASN A 181 -15.49 -8.32 -6.67
CA ASN A 181 -16.14 -8.11 -5.38
C ASN A 181 -17.53 -8.75 -5.39
N ILE A 182 -17.59 -10.05 -5.20
CA ILE A 182 -18.83 -10.83 -5.26
C ILE A 182 -19.85 -10.47 -4.16
N HIS A 183 -19.39 -9.85 -3.07
CA HIS A 183 -20.27 -9.45 -1.97
C HIS A 183 -20.89 -8.07 -2.19
N ARG A 184 -20.18 -7.19 -2.85
CA ARG A 184 -20.57 -5.80 -3.07
C ARG A 184 -20.12 -5.25 -4.43
N PRO A 185 -20.62 -5.78 -5.53
CA PRO A 185 -20.16 -5.36 -6.85
C PRO A 185 -20.60 -3.93 -7.22
N LEU A 186 -21.63 -3.39 -6.59
CA LEU A 186 -22.22 -2.07 -6.89
C LEU A 186 -22.46 -1.27 -5.60
N PRO A 187 -22.42 0.07 -5.68
CA PRO A 187 -22.88 0.96 -4.60
C PRO A 187 -24.35 0.70 -4.25
N LYS A 188 -24.72 0.95 -3.00
CA LYS A 188 -26.10 0.88 -2.56
C LYS A 188 -26.93 2.04 -3.14
N PRO A 189 -28.26 1.87 -3.23
CA PRO A 189 -29.16 2.97 -3.59
C PRO A 189 -29.04 4.16 -2.64
N ASP A 190 -29.41 5.36 -3.15
CA ASP A 190 -29.40 6.58 -2.34
C ASP A 190 -30.26 6.43 -1.07
N THR A 191 -29.65 6.74 0.06
CA THR A 191 -30.29 6.67 1.38
C THR A 191 -31.02 7.97 1.75
N GLY A 192 -30.80 9.07 0.99
CA GLY A 192 -31.26 10.42 1.31
C GLY A 192 -30.47 11.11 2.42
N TYR A 193 -29.53 10.45 3.08
CA TYR A 193 -28.69 11.09 4.09
C TYR A 193 -27.54 11.86 3.46
N LYS A 194 -27.28 13.06 4.02
CA LYS A 194 -26.15 13.91 3.68
C LYS A 194 -25.15 13.90 4.83
N VAL A 195 -23.91 13.58 4.55
CA VAL A 195 -22.83 13.46 5.55
C VAL A 195 -21.76 14.49 5.25
N LEU A 196 -21.39 15.29 6.25
CA LEU A 196 -20.24 16.19 6.18
C LEU A 196 -18.99 15.46 6.71
N VAL A 197 -17.96 15.34 5.87
CA VAL A 197 -16.65 14.81 6.25
C VAL A 197 -15.68 15.98 6.36
N VAL A 198 -15.13 16.19 7.55
CA VAL A 198 -14.16 17.26 7.83
C VAL A 198 -12.76 16.66 7.89
N GLY A 199 -11.86 17.12 7.02
CA GLY A 199 -10.51 16.59 6.83
C GLY A 199 -10.47 15.56 5.69
N GLN A 200 -9.63 15.83 4.68
CA GLN A 200 -9.45 14.99 3.49
C GLN A 200 -8.06 14.33 3.44
N GLY A 201 -7.47 14.06 4.61
CA GLY A 201 -6.35 13.14 4.72
C GLY A 201 -6.76 11.68 4.39
N PRO A 202 -5.84 10.71 4.44
CA PRO A 202 -6.13 9.31 4.07
C PRO A 202 -7.38 8.72 4.72
N SER A 203 -7.62 9.03 5.99
CA SER A 203 -8.83 8.57 6.71
C SER A 203 -10.09 9.23 6.18
N GLY A 204 -10.06 10.55 5.93
CA GLY A 204 -11.26 11.30 5.50
C GLY A 204 -11.74 10.91 4.12
N PHE A 205 -10.86 10.84 3.12
CA PHE A 205 -11.29 10.44 1.79
C PHE A 205 -11.63 8.94 1.69
N SER A 206 -10.96 8.06 2.45
CA SER A 206 -11.37 6.65 2.52
C SER A 206 -12.76 6.50 3.13
N LEU A 207 -13.04 7.21 4.24
CA LEU A 207 -14.37 7.25 4.84
C LEU A 207 -15.42 7.78 3.85
N ALA A 208 -15.14 8.90 3.18
CA ALA A 208 -16.03 9.48 2.18
C ALA A 208 -16.34 8.48 1.06
N HIS A 209 -15.32 7.79 0.53
CA HIS A 209 -15.49 6.76 -0.49
C HIS A 209 -16.43 5.63 -0.02
N HIS A 210 -16.19 5.07 1.15
CA HIS A 210 -17.02 3.98 1.67
C HIS A 210 -18.45 4.42 1.96
N LEU A 211 -18.64 5.62 2.51
CA LEU A 211 -19.98 6.16 2.74
C LEU A 211 -20.74 6.44 1.43
N MET A 212 -20.06 6.89 0.36
CA MET A 212 -20.68 7.02 -0.96
C MET A 212 -21.13 5.66 -1.51
N ASN A 213 -20.33 4.62 -1.31
CA ASN A 213 -20.71 3.26 -1.70
C ASN A 213 -21.86 2.69 -0.84
N GLU A 214 -22.05 3.19 0.38
CA GLU A 214 -23.24 2.89 1.20
C GLU A 214 -24.49 3.69 0.78
N GLY A 215 -24.39 4.54 -0.24
CA GLY A 215 -25.52 5.32 -0.78
C GLY A 215 -25.73 6.67 -0.12
N HIS A 216 -24.76 7.20 0.63
CA HIS A 216 -24.87 8.54 1.23
C HIS A 216 -24.34 9.62 0.30
N THR A 217 -24.97 10.79 0.33
CA THR A 217 -24.42 12.01 -0.28
C THR A 217 -23.35 12.60 0.63
N ILE A 218 -22.14 12.82 0.11
CA ILE A 218 -21.02 13.32 0.89
C ILE A 218 -20.69 14.76 0.50
N VAL A 219 -20.52 15.60 1.52
CA VAL A 219 -19.85 16.89 1.42
C VAL A 219 -18.52 16.77 2.17
N ALA A 220 -17.42 16.94 1.47
CA ALA A 220 -16.08 16.81 2.04
C ALA A 220 -15.40 18.18 2.06
N ILE A 221 -14.81 18.55 3.21
CA ILE A 221 -14.08 19.80 3.38
C ILE A 221 -12.73 19.56 4.01
N ASP A 222 -11.74 20.39 3.65
CA ASP A 222 -10.40 20.37 4.25
C ASP A 222 -9.93 21.81 4.49
N GLY A 223 -8.90 21.97 5.34
CA GLY A 223 -8.21 23.22 5.55
C GLY A 223 -7.20 23.56 4.45
N ALA A 224 -6.88 22.64 3.56
CA ALA A 224 -6.02 22.89 2.43
C ALA A 224 -6.75 23.72 1.37
N LYS A 225 -6.14 24.85 0.95
CA LYS A 225 -6.63 25.62 -0.18
C LYS A 225 -6.19 24.93 -1.48
N ILE A 226 -7.15 24.52 -2.27
CA ILE A 226 -6.88 24.11 -3.66
C ILE A 226 -6.85 25.40 -4.48
N GLU A 227 -5.66 25.73 -5.00
CA GLU A 227 -5.57 26.85 -5.93
C GLU A 227 -6.13 26.45 -7.30
N PRO A 228 -6.85 27.32 -7.98
CA PRO A 228 -7.28 27.05 -9.33
C PRO A 228 -6.07 26.77 -10.22
N LEU A 229 -6.17 25.81 -11.11
CA LEU A 229 -5.18 25.62 -12.15
C LEU A 229 -5.09 26.88 -12.98
N ASP A 230 -3.86 27.27 -13.36
CA ASP A 230 -3.65 28.38 -14.27
C ASP A 230 -4.38 28.08 -15.57
N PRO A 231 -5.16 29.02 -16.12
CA PRO A 231 -5.93 28.77 -17.35
C PRO A 231 -5.09 28.65 -18.62
N ASP A 232 -3.74 28.76 -18.56
CA ASP A 232 -2.85 28.66 -19.72
C ASP A 232 -2.33 27.23 -19.93
#